data_02c472b4e0f09e2c28d67647e00d99af
#
_entry.id   02c472b4e0f09e2c28d67647e00d99af
#
_cell.length_a   1.000
_cell.length_b   1.000
_cell.length_c   1.000
_cell.angle_alpha   90.00
_cell.angle_beta   90.00
_cell.angle_gamma   90.00
#
_symmetry.space_group_name_H-M   'P 1'
#
loop_
_entity.id
_entity.type
_entity.pdbx_description
1 polymer ?
#
loop_
_entity_poly.entity_id
_entity_poly.type
_entity_poly.pdbx_seq_one_letter_code
_entity_poly.pdbx_strand_id
1 'polypeptide(L)'
;MKQYETYKCNTCGCEVEVQVSSQSAKLSCCNNEMEMITENLTAVNLMKAFAGESQARNKYEFFAQIAFDEGFHKIARFFNEAAENEKYHAIAEFKAYNKLVHNIELNSTKNNIQYAADGEKYEHEEMYPNFEAIAKEEGLKE
;
A
#
# COMPACT_ATOMS: atom_id res chain seq x y z
N MET A 1 15.63 11.36 14.00
CA MET A 1 14.56 10.86 13.11
C MET A 1 14.99 9.54 12.51
N LYS A 2 14.12 8.57 12.54
CA LYS A 2 14.34 7.28 11.85
C LYS A 2 13.60 7.31 10.50
N GLN A 3 14.02 6.46 9.59
CA GLN A 3 13.33 6.28 8.32
C GLN A 3 11.90 5.81 8.56
N TYR A 4 10.95 6.37 7.82
CA TYR A 4 9.50 6.12 7.90
C TYR A 4 8.79 6.64 9.16
N GLU A 5 9.44 7.42 10.02
CA GLU A 5 8.73 8.21 11.03
C GLU A 5 7.94 9.33 10.32
N THR A 6 6.69 9.52 10.73
CA THR A 6 5.84 10.61 10.23
C THR A 6 5.76 11.70 11.28
N TYR A 7 5.86 12.94 10.83
CA TYR A 7 5.78 14.13 11.65
C TYR A 7 4.63 15.02 11.19
N LYS A 8 3.92 15.64 12.13
CA LYS A 8 2.78 16.52 11.87
C LYS A 8 3.00 17.91 12.43
N CYS A 9 2.60 18.90 11.67
CA CYS A 9 2.52 20.28 12.13
C CYS A 9 1.17 20.53 12.81
N ASN A 10 1.17 20.86 14.07
CA ASN A 10 -0.06 21.13 14.83
C ASN A 10 -0.74 22.45 14.43
N THR A 11 -0.05 23.32 13.69
CA THR A 11 -0.60 24.61 13.23
C THR A 11 -1.38 24.49 11.93
N CYS A 12 -0.84 23.79 10.92
CA CYS A 12 -1.46 23.72 9.59
C CYS A 12 -1.87 22.29 9.18
N GLY A 13 -1.57 21.27 10.00
CA GLY A 13 -1.89 19.89 9.71
C GLY A 13 -0.95 19.20 8.71
N CYS A 14 0.05 19.90 8.16
CA CYS A 14 1.01 19.29 7.22
C CYS A 14 1.70 18.07 7.84
N GLU A 15 1.79 16.98 7.11
CA GLU A 15 2.44 15.74 7.51
C GLU A 15 3.63 15.45 6.59
N VAL A 16 4.73 14.94 7.15
CA VAL A 16 5.98 14.63 6.45
C VAL A 16 6.47 13.26 6.88
N GLU A 17 6.66 12.35 5.93
CA GLU A 17 7.33 11.06 6.17
C GLU A 17 8.85 11.20 5.93
N VAL A 18 9.64 10.68 6.86
CA VAL A 18 11.11 10.66 6.77
C VAL A 18 11.55 9.54 5.84
N GLN A 19 12.08 9.87 4.68
CA GLN A 19 12.59 8.90 3.70
C GLN A 19 14.01 8.42 4.02
N VAL A 20 14.84 9.27 4.63
CA VAL A 20 16.24 8.97 4.96
C VAL A 20 16.51 9.36 6.41
N SER A 21 17.05 8.41 7.20
CA SER A 21 17.36 8.66 8.62
C SER A 21 18.38 9.77 8.81
N SER A 22 18.15 10.61 9.84
CA SER A 22 19.12 11.60 10.31
C SER A 22 19.15 11.63 11.83
N GLN A 23 20.36 11.70 12.40
CA GLN A 23 20.52 11.73 13.87
C GLN A 23 20.32 13.14 14.47
N SER A 24 20.48 14.18 13.68
CA SER A 24 20.52 15.57 14.17
C SER A 24 19.52 16.52 13.53
N ALA A 25 18.77 16.09 12.53
CA ALA A 25 17.80 16.98 11.88
C ALA A 25 16.51 17.09 12.71
N LYS A 26 15.95 18.30 12.73
CA LYS A 26 14.64 18.60 13.29
C LYS A 26 13.74 19.10 12.16
N LEU A 27 12.49 18.72 12.19
CA LEU A 27 11.49 19.21 11.24
C LEU A 27 10.73 20.36 11.87
N SER A 28 10.57 21.43 11.12
CA SER A 28 9.77 22.59 11.55
C SER A 28 8.82 23.02 10.43
N CYS A 29 7.64 23.47 10.83
CA CYS A 29 6.62 24.01 9.95
C CYS A 29 5.86 25.10 10.70
N CYS A 30 5.48 26.19 10.02
CA CYS A 30 4.77 27.31 10.62
C CYS A 30 5.51 27.91 11.84
N ASN A 31 6.85 27.96 11.80
CA ASN A 31 7.74 28.40 12.87
C ASN A 31 7.69 27.55 14.17
N ASN A 32 7.10 26.37 14.13
CA ASN A 32 7.05 25.44 15.26
C ASN A 32 7.74 24.12 14.88
N GLU A 33 8.33 23.45 15.89
CA GLU A 33 8.85 22.09 15.72
C GLU A 33 7.66 21.15 15.44
N MET A 34 7.80 20.27 14.44
CA MET A 34 6.79 19.27 14.12
C MET A 34 6.84 18.12 15.13
N GLU A 35 5.68 17.65 15.54
CA GLU A 35 5.58 16.50 16.44
C GLU A 35 5.60 15.18 15.67
N MET A 36 6.34 14.21 16.21
CA MET A 36 6.30 12.85 15.68
C MET A 36 4.93 12.23 15.96
N ILE A 37 4.23 11.85 14.89
CA ILE A 37 3.06 11.00 15.03
C ILE A 37 3.57 9.62 15.42
N THR A 38 3.11 9.11 16.55
CA THR A 38 3.42 7.74 16.99
C THR A 38 2.61 6.77 16.13
N GLU A 39 2.98 6.64 14.86
CA GLU A 39 2.45 5.57 14.03
C GLU A 39 3.02 4.23 14.52
N ASN A 40 2.18 3.24 14.49
CA ASN A 40 2.63 1.87 14.70
C ASN A 40 3.44 1.45 13.47
N LEU A 41 4.78 1.61 13.53
CA LEU A 41 5.68 1.30 12.41
C LEU A 41 5.51 -0.15 11.90
N THR A 42 5.11 -1.07 12.79
CA THR A 42 4.77 -2.43 12.37
C THR A 42 3.55 -2.44 11.47
N ALA A 43 2.52 -1.64 11.77
CA ALA A 43 1.35 -1.51 10.92
C ALA A 43 1.70 -0.93 9.54
N VAL A 44 2.50 0.12 9.51
CA VAL A 44 3.02 0.72 8.25
C VAL A 44 3.79 -0.31 7.43
N ASN A 45 4.69 -1.07 8.07
CA ASN A 45 5.47 -2.11 7.39
C ASN A 45 4.60 -3.25 6.85
N LEU A 46 3.59 -3.69 7.62
CA LEU A 46 2.64 -4.71 7.17
C LEU A 46 1.87 -4.27 5.93
N MET A 47 1.43 -3.02 5.87
CA MET A 47 0.75 -2.50 4.68
C MET A 47 1.68 -2.35 3.47
N LYS A 48 2.94 -1.92 3.69
CA LYS A 48 3.94 -1.87 2.61
C LYS A 48 4.27 -3.26 2.07
N ALA A 49 4.41 -4.24 2.95
CA ALA A 49 4.63 -5.64 2.58
C ALA A 49 3.43 -6.19 1.81
N PHE A 50 2.21 -6.05 2.34
CA PHE A 50 0.97 -6.44 1.65
C PHE A 50 0.86 -5.83 0.25
N ALA A 51 1.16 -4.54 0.09
CA ALA A 51 1.16 -3.88 -1.21
C ALA A 51 2.23 -4.47 -2.15
N GLY A 52 3.44 -4.74 -1.64
CA GLY A 52 4.54 -5.35 -2.40
C GLY A 52 4.18 -6.75 -2.91
N GLU A 53 3.72 -7.62 -2.03
CA GLU A 53 3.36 -9.01 -2.35
C GLU A 53 2.15 -9.08 -3.30
N SER A 54 1.15 -8.20 -3.09
CA SER A 54 0.00 -8.09 -4.00
C SER A 54 0.40 -7.68 -5.41
N GLN A 55 1.34 -6.73 -5.55
CA GLN A 55 1.89 -6.33 -6.84
C GLN A 55 2.74 -7.45 -7.47
N ALA A 56 3.58 -8.12 -6.68
CA ALA A 56 4.41 -9.24 -7.16
C ALA A 56 3.53 -10.37 -7.70
N ARG A 57 2.47 -10.75 -6.97
CA ARG A 57 1.47 -11.72 -7.41
C ARG A 57 0.92 -11.38 -8.79
N ASN A 58 0.39 -10.16 -8.96
CA ASN A 58 -0.20 -9.75 -10.24
C ASN A 58 0.84 -9.74 -11.37
N LYS A 59 2.06 -9.25 -11.12
CA LYS A 59 3.15 -9.28 -12.11
C LYS A 59 3.50 -10.70 -12.54
N TYR A 60 3.56 -11.64 -11.60
CA TYR A 60 3.88 -13.04 -11.92
C TYR A 60 2.76 -13.72 -12.73
N GLU A 61 1.49 -13.41 -12.45
CA GLU A 61 0.39 -13.88 -13.28
C GLU A 61 0.50 -13.35 -14.74
N PHE A 62 0.87 -12.08 -14.93
CA PHE A 62 1.12 -11.50 -16.26
C PHE A 62 2.33 -12.16 -16.94
N PHE A 63 3.41 -12.41 -16.21
CA PHE A 63 4.61 -13.08 -16.76
C PHE A 63 4.31 -14.54 -17.11
N ALA A 64 3.46 -15.22 -16.33
CA ALA A 64 3.00 -16.57 -16.64
C ALA A 64 2.23 -16.61 -17.96
N GLN A 65 1.32 -15.67 -18.19
CA GLN A 65 0.57 -15.58 -19.43
C GLN A 65 1.49 -15.35 -20.62
N ILE A 66 2.41 -14.41 -20.54
CA ILE A 66 3.40 -14.13 -21.61
C ILE A 66 4.23 -15.38 -21.92
N ALA A 67 4.77 -16.03 -20.88
CA ALA A 67 5.57 -17.24 -21.05
C ALA A 67 4.76 -18.41 -21.67
N PHE A 68 3.49 -18.51 -21.36
CA PHE A 68 2.58 -19.50 -21.95
C PHE A 68 2.37 -19.22 -23.44
N ASP A 69 2.10 -17.98 -23.81
CA ASP A 69 1.86 -17.55 -25.20
C ASP A 69 3.12 -17.71 -26.08
N GLU A 70 4.31 -17.57 -25.48
CA GLU A 70 5.61 -17.81 -26.12
C GLU A 70 5.97 -19.32 -26.19
N GLY A 71 5.17 -20.22 -25.61
CA GLY A 71 5.41 -21.67 -25.58
C GLY A 71 6.32 -22.15 -24.46
N PHE A 72 6.73 -21.29 -23.52
CA PHE A 72 7.57 -21.63 -22.37
C PHE A 72 6.73 -22.18 -21.20
N HIS A 73 5.96 -23.24 -21.42
CA HIS A 73 4.98 -23.75 -20.44
C HIS A 73 5.55 -24.11 -19.06
N LYS A 74 6.82 -24.53 -18.98
CA LYS A 74 7.47 -24.81 -17.68
C LYS A 74 7.74 -23.51 -16.90
N ILE A 75 8.10 -22.44 -17.60
CA ILE A 75 8.33 -21.12 -17.01
C ILE A 75 7.00 -20.49 -16.59
N ALA A 76 5.96 -20.62 -17.44
CA ALA A 76 4.61 -20.20 -17.09
C ALA A 76 4.11 -20.84 -15.78
N ARG A 77 4.32 -22.17 -15.64
CA ARG A 77 3.97 -22.87 -14.40
C ARG A 77 4.77 -22.35 -13.19
N PHE A 78 6.06 -22.12 -13.35
CA PHE A 78 6.90 -21.55 -12.28
C PHE A 78 6.37 -20.19 -11.81
N PHE A 79 6.02 -19.28 -12.73
CA PHE A 79 5.45 -17.99 -12.37
C PHE A 79 4.08 -18.11 -11.70
N ASN A 80 3.21 -19.04 -12.12
CA ASN A 80 1.94 -19.30 -11.44
C ASN A 80 2.13 -19.83 -10.01
N GLU A 81 3.09 -20.73 -9.80
CA GLU A 81 3.45 -21.22 -8.46
C GLU A 81 4.01 -20.08 -7.59
N ALA A 82 4.85 -19.21 -8.13
CA ALA A 82 5.35 -18.03 -7.44
C ALA A 82 4.21 -17.07 -7.07
N ALA A 83 3.31 -16.76 -8.01
CA ALA A 83 2.15 -15.90 -7.76
C ALA A 83 1.25 -16.44 -6.63
N GLU A 84 1.05 -17.75 -6.55
CA GLU A 84 0.28 -18.36 -5.47
C GLU A 84 1.00 -18.24 -4.11
N ASN A 85 2.34 -18.32 -4.08
CA ASN A 85 3.11 -18.08 -2.85
C ASN A 85 2.95 -16.62 -2.36
N GLU A 86 3.07 -15.63 -3.26
CA GLU A 86 2.89 -14.22 -2.88
C GLU A 86 1.47 -13.92 -2.38
N LYS A 87 0.46 -14.62 -2.88
CA LYS A 87 -0.89 -14.53 -2.34
C LYS A 87 -0.96 -14.97 -0.87
N TYR A 88 -0.25 -16.03 -0.49
CA TYR A 88 -0.22 -16.47 0.92
C TYR A 88 0.51 -15.47 1.81
N HIS A 89 1.59 -14.86 1.34
CA HIS A 89 2.28 -13.79 2.04
C HIS A 89 1.35 -12.59 2.25
N ALA A 90 0.75 -12.08 1.19
CA ALA A 90 -0.19 -10.95 1.24
C ALA A 90 -1.38 -11.21 2.20
N ILE A 91 -1.96 -12.42 2.19
CA ILE A 91 -3.04 -12.79 3.13
C ILE A 91 -2.57 -12.72 4.58
N ALA A 92 -1.37 -13.21 4.88
CA ALA A 92 -0.83 -13.21 6.25
C ALA A 92 -0.61 -11.78 6.75
N GLU A 93 -0.02 -10.91 5.93
CA GLU A 93 0.26 -9.52 6.25
C GLU A 93 -1.01 -8.69 6.42
N PHE A 94 -1.98 -8.85 5.52
CA PHE A 94 -3.26 -8.18 5.60
C PHE A 94 -4.06 -8.57 6.84
N LYS A 95 -4.07 -9.86 7.22
CA LYS A 95 -4.69 -10.34 8.46
C LYS A 95 -3.98 -9.76 9.70
N ALA A 96 -2.65 -9.76 9.71
CA ALA A 96 -1.86 -9.22 10.80
C ALA A 96 -2.11 -7.72 10.98
N TYR A 97 -2.15 -6.95 9.90
CA TYR A 97 -2.47 -5.53 9.91
C TYR A 97 -3.86 -5.26 10.51
N ASN A 98 -4.90 -5.92 9.98
CA ASN A 98 -6.27 -5.71 10.45
C ASN A 98 -6.45 -6.10 11.92
N LYS A 99 -5.77 -7.15 12.37
CA LYS A 99 -5.76 -7.54 13.78
C LYS A 99 -5.07 -6.50 14.65
N LEU A 100 -3.92 -5.99 14.19
CA LEU A 100 -3.09 -5.04 14.94
C LEU A 100 -3.76 -3.66 15.07
N VAL A 101 -4.32 -3.14 14.00
CA VAL A 101 -4.81 -1.76 13.92
C VAL A 101 -6.29 -1.65 14.28
N HIS A 102 -7.09 -2.57 13.78
CA HIS A 102 -8.56 -2.50 13.89
C HIS A 102 -9.13 -3.51 14.88
N ASN A 103 -8.30 -4.43 15.41
CA ASN A 103 -8.75 -5.59 16.18
C ASN A 103 -9.84 -6.42 15.46
N ILE A 104 -9.74 -6.48 14.12
CA ILE A 104 -10.69 -7.19 13.25
C ILE A 104 -10.09 -8.52 12.81
N GLU A 105 -10.87 -9.57 12.91
CA GLU A 105 -10.62 -10.87 12.28
C GLU A 105 -11.33 -10.91 10.92
N LEU A 106 -10.57 -11.11 9.85
CA LEU A 106 -11.10 -11.22 8.48
C LEU A 106 -11.72 -12.60 8.21
N ASN A 107 -12.62 -13.01 9.07
CA ASN A 107 -13.28 -14.32 9.07
C ASN A 107 -14.80 -14.24 8.85
N SER A 108 -15.31 -13.04 8.59
CA SER A 108 -16.73 -12.79 8.35
C SER A 108 -16.98 -12.31 6.92
N THR A 109 -17.70 -13.10 6.12
CA THR A 109 -18.08 -12.71 4.75
C THR A 109 -18.84 -11.38 4.74
N LYS A 110 -19.72 -11.13 5.73
CA LYS A 110 -20.45 -9.87 5.82
C LYS A 110 -19.52 -8.67 5.97
N ASN A 111 -18.50 -8.77 6.84
CA ASN A 111 -17.55 -7.68 7.06
C ASN A 111 -16.66 -7.50 5.83
N ASN A 112 -16.26 -8.59 5.18
CA ASN A 112 -15.42 -8.54 4.00
C ASN A 112 -16.14 -7.90 2.80
N ILE A 113 -17.45 -8.15 2.63
CA ILE A 113 -18.27 -7.47 1.60
C ILE A 113 -18.35 -5.97 1.88
N GLN A 114 -18.59 -5.58 3.13
CA GLN A 114 -18.63 -4.15 3.48
C GLN A 114 -17.28 -3.48 3.22
N TYR A 115 -16.19 -4.12 3.65
CA TYR A 115 -14.83 -3.61 3.41
C TYR A 115 -14.52 -3.43 1.91
N ALA A 116 -14.91 -4.41 1.09
CA ALA A 116 -14.74 -4.32 -0.36
C ALA A 116 -15.58 -3.17 -0.96
N ALA A 117 -16.85 -3.07 -0.56
CA ALA A 117 -17.74 -2.01 -1.05
C ALA A 117 -17.24 -0.60 -0.69
N ASP A 118 -16.70 -0.42 0.51
CA ASP A 118 -16.12 0.85 0.95
C ASP A 118 -14.86 1.21 0.13
N GLY A 119 -14.03 0.21 -0.20
CA GLY A 119 -12.85 0.37 -1.06
C GLY A 119 -13.23 0.82 -2.48
N GLU A 120 -14.13 0.10 -3.14
CA GLU A 120 -14.61 0.42 -4.49
C GLU A 120 -15.25 1.82 -4.55
N LYS A 121 -16.00 2.18 -3.51
CA LYS A 121 -16.60 3.51 -3.40
C LYS A 121 -15.53 4.61 -3.33
N TYR A 122 -14.51 4.44 -2.49
CA TYR A 122 -13.40 5.38 -2.39
C TYR A 122 -12.66 5.52 -3.74
N GLU A 123 -12.38 4.40 -4.41
CA GLU A 123 -11.72 4.43 -5.72
C GLU A 123 -12.54 5.21 -6.75
N HIS A 124 -13.84 4.96 -6.80
CA HIS A 124 -14.74 5.60 -7.76
C HIS A 124 -14.98 7.09 -7.47
N GLU A 125 -15.20 7.45 -6.20
CA GLU A 125 -15.61 8.80 -5.82
C GLU A 125 -14.43 9.75 -5.60
N GLU A 126 -13.25 9.24 -5.21
CA GLU A 126 -12.14 10.08 -4.79
C GLU A 126 -10.83 9.78 -5.56
N MET A 127 -10.39 8.52 -5.59
CA MET A 127 -9.05 8.18 -6.08
C MET A 127 -8.91 8.42 -7.59
N TYR A 128 -9.75 7.79 -8.41
CA TYR A 128 -9.67 7.92 -9.86
C TYR A 128 -10.00 9.32 -10.37
N PRO A 129 -11.01 10.05 -9.85
CA PRO A 129 -11.22 11.44 -10.22
C PRO A 129 -10.02 12.35 -9.92
N ASN A 130 -9.33 12.12 -8.81
CA ASN A 130 -8.11 12.87 -8.49
C ASN A 130 -6.95 12.52 -9.44
N PHE A 131 -6.76 11.24 -9.76
CA PHE A 131 -5.73 10.82 -10.73
C PHE A 131 -6.00 11.40 -12.12
N GLU A 132 -7.26 11.41 -12.57
CA GLU A 132 -7.67 12.00 -13.83
C GLU A 132 -7.36 13.51 -13.87
N ALA A 133 -7.66 14.24 -12.79
CA ALA A 133 -7.37 15.66 -12.71
C ALA A 133 -5.87 15.94 -12.85
N ILE A 134 -5.03 15.20 -12.14
CA ILE A 134 -3.56 15.30 -12.22
C ILE A 134 -3.06 14.98 -13.62
N ALA A 135 -3.54 13.89 -14.21
CA ALA A 135 -3.14 13.50 -15.58
C ALA A 135 -3.48 14.58 -16.62
N LYS A 136 -4.64 15.23 -16.48
CA LYS A 136 -5.03 16.36 -17.33
C LYS A 136 -4.11 17.58 -17.16
N GLU A 137 -3.72 17.89 -15.90
CA GLU A 137 -2.76 18.97 -15.62
C GLU A 137 -1.38 18.68 -16.23
N GLU A 138 -0.96 17.42 -16.26
CA GLU A 138 0.29 16.96 -16.88
C GLU A 138 0.21 16.86 -18.42
N GLY A 139 -0.97 17.12 -19.01
CA GLY A 139 -1.20 17.11 -20.47
C GLY A 139 -1.30 15.71 -21.07
N LEU A 140 -1.53 14.69 -20.25
CA LEU A 140 -1.80 13.34 -20.72
C LEU A 140 -3.25 13.30 -21.28
N LYS A 141 -3.40 12.71 -22.45
CA LYS A 141 -4.71 12.47 -23.07
C LYS A 141 -5.19 11.07 -22.67
N GLU A 142 -6.50 10.93 -22.55
CA GLU A 142 -7.17 9.64 -22.40
C GLU A 142 -6.79 8.64 -23.50
#